data_1f6470ba0bd31653eb0346c36b342498
#
_entry.id   1f6470ba0bd31653eb0346c36b342498
#
_cell.length_a   1.000
_cell.length_b   1.000
_cell.length_c   1.000
_cell.angle_alpha   90.00
_cell.angle_beta   90.00
_cell.angle_gamma   90.00
#
_symmetry.space_group_name_H-M   'P 1'
#
loop_
_entity.id
_entity.type
_entity.pdbx_description
1 polymer ?
#
loop_
_entity_poly.entity_id
_entity_poly.type
_entity_poly.pdbx_seq_one_letter_code
_entity_poly.pdbx_strand_id
1 'polypeptide(L)'
;MGRVTRITSRSNPLLARLRKLAGDGAAARRSGTVLLEGEHLCETWLARTGARVLHAIVSDDAWLEPRLRRLAEAADETAIVPASLLASVVTLESPPPIAFVVPLPPAMAVDANAPTVVLDRVQDPGNVGSVLRSAASFGFTQAIALTGTAALWSPKVVRAAMGAHFALRLVDAAAPTSLAELAVPLFGTSSHVAIALAEAVLPWPCAWAFGHEGQGLAHDVATRCRSVVAIPQPGGGESLNVAAAAAVCMYDTVRRRAG
;
A
#
# COMPACT_ATOMS: atom_id res chain seq x y z
N MET A 1 25.73 10.98 14.01
CA MET A 1 25.13 12.04 13.17
C MET A 1 25.39 11.71 11.72
N GLY A 2 24.36 11.58 10.90
CA GLY A 2 24.48 11.33 9.49
C GLY A 2 25.14 12.52 8.76
N ARG A 3 25.59 12.30 7.52
CA ARG A 3 26.19 13.33 6.69
C ARG A 3 25.12 14.32 6.21
N VAL A 4 25.27 15.61 6.48
CA VAL A 4 24.35 16.67 6.00
C VAL A 4 25.00 17.40 4.83
N THR A 5 24.27 17.54 3.71
CA THR A 5 24.74 18.22 2.49
C THR A 5 23.65 19.19 1.97
N ARG A 6 24.07 20.29 1.35
CA ARG A 6 23.16 21.18 0.63
C ARG A 6 23.25 20.93 -0.87
N ILE A 7 22.11 20.74 -1.51
CA ILE A 7 22.00 20.48 -2.96
C ILE A 7 21.18 21.60 -3.58
N THR A 8 21.80 22.34 -4.49
CA THR A 8 21.18 23.44 -5.24
C THR A 8 21.04 23.14 -6.73
N SER A 9 21.75 22.13 -7.22
CA SER A 9 21.72 21.77 -8.63
C SER A 9 20.62 20.78 -8.96
N ARG A 10 19.77 21.10 -9.94
CA ARG A 10 18.71 20.23 -10.48
C ARG A 10 19.24 18.94 -11.12
N SER A 11 20.50 18.95 -11.58
CA SER A 11 21.18 17.80 -12.20
C SER A 11 21.85 16.86 -11.18
N ASN A 12 21.70 17.12 -9.89
CA ASN A 12 22.30 16.25 -8.86
C ASN A 12 21.80 14.79 -9.02
N PRO A 13 22.71 13.80 -8.96
CA PRO A 13 22.37 12.38 -9.14
C PRO A 13 21.30 11.86 -8.18
N LEU A 14 21.29 12.32 -6.92
CA LEU A 14 20.27 11.94 -5.95
C LEU A 14 18.89 12.41 -6.42
N LEU A 15 18.74 13.67 -6.86
CA LEU A 15 17.46 14.20 -7.36
C LEU A 15 17.02 13.49 -8.65
N ALA A 16 17.95 13.11 -9.52
CA ALA A 16 17.64 12.32 -10.70
C ALA A 16 17.08 10.93 -10.34
N ARG A 17 17.67 10.27 -9.33
CA ARG A 17 17.20 8.99 -8.79
C ARG A 17 15.83 9.14 -8.17
N LEU A 18 15.56 10.19 -7.39
CA LEU A 18 14.26 10.43 -6.76
C LEU A 18 13.15 10.62 -7.79
N ARG A 19 13.40 11.37 -8.88
CA ARG A 19 12.41 11.51 -9.98
C ARG A 19 12.03 10.16 -10.60
N LYS A 20 13.01 9.27 -10.76
CA LYS A 20 12.74 7.91 -11.25
C LYS A 20 11.90 7.10 -10.27
N LEU A 21 12.22 7.20 -8.96
CA LEU A 21 11.43 6.53 -7.92
C LEU A 21 10.00 7.06 -7.87
N ALA A 22 9.81 8.37 -7.98
CA ALA A 22 8.50 9.00 -7.92
C ALA A 22 7.63 8.71 -9.16
N GLY A 23 8.24 8.64 -10.36
CA GLY A 23 7.52 8.50 -11.63
C GLY A 23 7.24 7.08 -12.09
N ASP A 24 7.91 6.06 -11.55
CA ASP A 24 7.86 4.69 -12.04
C ASP A 24 7.47 3.71 -10.94
N GLY A 25 6.28 3.11 -11.08
CA GLY A 25 5.77 2.14 -10.11
C GLY A 25 6.64 0.89 -9.88
N ALA A 26 7.47 0.52 -10.88
CA ALA A 26 8.39 -0.61 -10.76
C ALA A 26 9.80 -0.20 -10.28
N ALA A 27 10.04 1.10 -10.08
CA ALA A 27 11.36 1.61 -9.71
C ALA A 27 11.82 1.08 -8.35
N ALA A 28 10.91 0.91 -7.41
CA ALA A 28 11.23 0.38 -6.08
C ALA A 28 11.90 -1.00 -6.16
N ARG A 29 11.34 -1.94 -6.94
CA ARG A 29 11.92 -3.28 -7.14
C ARG A 29 13.29 -3.22 -7.84
N ARG A 30 13.43 -2.36 -8.86
CA ARG A 30 14.70 -2.27 -9.61
C ARG A 30 15.82 -1.61 -8.81
N SER A 31 15.50 -0.65 -7.95
CA SER A 31 16.49 0.07 -7.15
C SER A 31 16.72 -0.51 -5.76
N GLY A 32 15.85 -1.42 -5.30
CA GLY A 32 15.87 -1.91 -3.92
C GLY A 32 15.54 -0.83 -2.89
N THR A 33 14.87 0.27 -3.29
CA THR A 33 14.57 1.39 -2.39
C THR A 33 13.17 1.95 -2.64
N VAL A 34 12.55 2.49 -1.58
CA VAL A 34 11.23 3.10 -1.60
C VAL A 34 11.33 4.58 -1.27
N LEU A 35 10.53 5.40 -1.94
CA LEU A 35 10.34 6.81 -1.62
C LEU A 35 9.10 6.96 -0.73
N LEU A 36 9.30 7.54 0.46
CA LEU A 36 8.25 7.90 1.41
C LEU A 36 8.11 9.41 1.39
N GLU A 37 6.96 9.90 0.91
CA GLU A 37 6.70 11.33 0.73
C GLU A 37 5.88 11.86 1.90
N GLY A 38 6.42 12.82 2.64
CA GLY A 38 5.73 13.55 3.71
C GLY A 38 6.01 13.05 5.13
N GLU A 39 5.77 13.94 6.08
CA GLU A 39 6.08 13.76 7.50
C GLU A 39 5.44 12.50 8.07
N HIS A 40 4.15 12.30 7.81
CA HIS A 40 3.39 11.18 8.37
C HIS A 40 4.01 9.83 8.00
N LEU A 41 4.39 9.62 6.73
CA LEU A 41 5.02 8.37 6.30
C LEU A 41 6.42 8.20 6.88
N CYS A 42 7.20 9.29 6.96
CA CYS A 42 8.54 9.29 7.55
C CYS A 42 8.50 8.94 9.04
N GLU A 43 7.61 9.57 9.81
CA GLU A 43 7.40 9.29 11.23
C GLU A 43 6.89 7.87 11.47
N THR A 44 5.90 7.44 10.67
CA THR A 44 5.33 6.09 10.79
C THR A 44 6.37 5.02 10.47
N TRP A 45 7.24 5.25 9.49
CA TRP A 45 8.37 4.34 9.20
C TRP A 45 9.26 4.16 10.41
N LEU A 46 9.74 5.24 11.01
CA LEU A 46 10.63 5.18 12.18
C LEU A 46 9.93 4.52 13.38
N ALA A 47 8.68 4.91 13.65
CA ALA A 47 7.95 4.43 14.81
C ALA A 47 7.58 2.94 14.73
N ARG A 48 7.24 2.44 13.54
CA ARG A 48 6.75 1.07 13.37
C ARG A 48 7.82 0.07 12.98
N THR A 49 8.84 0.50 12.26
CA THR A 49 9.86 -0.41 11.75
C THR A 49 11.18 -0.31 12.48
N GLY A 50 11.52 0.88 13.02
CA GLY A 50 12.86 1.16 13.54
C GLY A 50 13.98 0.95 12.53
N ALA A 51 13.62 0.74 11.25
CA ALA A 51 14.55 0.37 10.21
C ALA A 51 15.31 1.58 9.65
N ARG A 52 16.42 1.28 9.01
CA ARG A 52 17.33 2.26 8.42
C ARG A 52 16.66 3.21 7.44
N VAL A 53 17.03 4.47 7.49
CA VAL A 53 16.71 5.50 6.48
C VAL A 53 17.99 5.85 5.73
N LEU A 54 18.02 5.58 4.43
CA LEU A 54 19.23 5.81 3.60
C LEU A 54 19.46 7.30 3.37
N HIS A 55 18.42 8.00 2.94
CA HIS A 55 18.47 9.44 2.71
C HIS A 55 17.21 10.12 3.23
N ALA A 56 17.36 11.26 3.88
CA ALA A 56 16.31 12.24 4.07
C ALA A 56 16.54 13.41 3.10
N ILE A 57 15.46 13.85 2.46
CA ILE A 57 15.44 15.04 1.63
C ILE A 57 14.48 16.02 2.29
N VAL A 58 14.97 17.19 2.65
CA VAL A 58 14.20 18.18 3.40
C VAL A 58 14.35 19.55 2.75
N SER A 59 13.27 20.34 2.72
CA SER A 59 13.35 21.70 2.21
C SER A 59 14.16 22.60 3.16
N ASP A 60 14.78 23.62 2.61
CA ASP A 60 15.57 24.59 3.38
C ASP A 60 14.76 25.30 4.47
N ASP A 61 13.49 25.63 4.20
CA ASP A 61 12.58 26.20 5.20
C ASP A 61 12.27 25.19 6.31
N ALA A 62 11.92 23.94 5.94
CA ALA A 62 11.61 22.88 6.90
C ALA A 62 12.82 22.48 7.76
N TRP A 63 14.02 22.59 7.24
CA TRP A 63 15.25 22.36 8.02
C TRP A 63 15.39 23.32 9.22
N LEU A 64 14.78 24.48 9.18
CA LEU A 64 14.75 25.43 10.29
C LEU A 64 13.80 25.02 11.41
N GLU A 65 12.86 24.14 11.12
CA GLU A 65 11.92 23.61 12.11
C GLU A 65 12.60 22.49 12.94
N PRO A 66 12.70 22.63 14.28
CA PRO A 66 13.43 21.65 15.10
C PRO A 66 12.87 20.21 15.02
N ARG A 67 11.55 20.05 14.79
CA ARG A 67 10.90 18.75 14.65
C ARG A 67 11.29 18.06 13.35
N LEU A 68 11.18 18.76 12.21
CA LEU A 68 11.51 18.22 10.89
C LEU A 68 13.01 17.99 10.73
N ARG A 69 13.82 18.86 11.31
CA ARG A 69 15.25 18.65 11.38
C ARG A 69 15.62 17.35 12.12
N ARG A 70 15.07 17.12 13.32
CA ARG A 70 15.30 15.86 14.06
C ARG A 70 14.84 14.65 13.27
N LEU A 71 13.71 14.76 12.57
CA LEU A 71 13.20 13.69 11.70
C LEU A 71 14.19 13.39 10.57
N ALA A 72 14.72 14.42 9.90
CA ALA A 72 15.68 14.27 8.83
C ALA A 72 17.05 13.72 9.32
N GLU A 73 17.48 14.11 10.52
CA GLU A 73 18.74 13.65 11.15
C GLU A 73 18.73 12.14 11.52
N ALA A 74 17.57 11.48 11.47
CA ALA A 74 17.48 10.03 11.63
C ALA A 74 18.01 9.24 10.43
N ALA A 75 18.27 9.89 9.30
CA ALA A 75 18.82 9.26 8.10
C ALA A 75 20.37 9.19 8.14
N ASP A 76 20.92 8.21 7.40
CA ASP A 76 22.37 8.12 7.20
C ASP A 76 22.94 9.35 6.48
N GLU A 77 22.18 9.86 5.50
CA GLU A 77 22.51 11.08 4.78
C GLU A 77 21.28 12.00 4.68
N THR A 78 21.49 13.29 4.96
CA THR A 78 20.46 14.32 4.84
C THR A 78 20.83 15.30 3.74
N ALA A 79 19.93 15.47 2.77
CA ALA A 79 20.02 16.47 1.71
C ALA A 79 19.07 17.63 1.98
N ILE A 80 19.62 18.83 2.21
CA ILE A 80 18.85 20.06 2.31
C ILE A 80 18.76 20.65 0.90
N VAL A 81 17.55 20.90 0.43
CA VAL A 81 17.26 21.38 -0.93
C VAL A 81 16.33 22.59 -0.90
N PRO A 82 16.43 23.52 -1.86
CA PRO A 82 15.37 24.53 -2.06
C PRO A 82 13.98 23.86 -2.22
N ALA A 83 12.94 24.43 -1.65
CA ALA A 83 11.58 23.90 -1.74
C ALA A 83 11.14 23.63 -3.19
N SER A 84 11.55 24.48 -4.14
CA SER A 84 11.29 24.29 -5.57
C SER A 84 11.97 23.07 -6.19
N LEU A 85 13.14 22.66 -5.67
CA LEU A 85 13.80 21.44 -6.10
C LEU A 85 13.13 20.21 -5.51
N LEU A 86 12.69 20.25 -4.26
CA LEU A 86 11.93 19.17 -3.66
C LEU A 86 10.61 18.96 -4.42
N ALA A 87 9.90 20.02 -4.76
CA ALA A 87 8.70 20.00 -5.61
C ALA A 87 8.93 19.30 -6.96
N SER A 88 10.13 19.42 -7.52
CA SER A 88 10.46 18.80 -8.82
C SER A 88 10.72 17.31 -8.76
N VAL A 89 10.78 16.70 -7.58
CA VAL A 89 11.06 15.26 -7.38
C VAL A 89 9.91 14.49 -6.75
N VAL A 90 8.94 15.18 -6.15
CA VAL A 90 7.72 14.57 -5.61
C VAL A 90 6.57 14.69 -6.61
N THR A 91 5.56 13.84 -6.47
CA THR A 91 4.42 13.79 -7.42
C THR A 91 3.17 14.51 -6.92
N LEU A 92 3.27 15.21 -5.81
CA LEU A 92 2.15 15.94 -5.20
C LEU A 92 2.07 17.39 -5.72
N GLU A 93 0.86 17.87 -5.96
CA GLU A 93 0.60 19.28 -6.28
C GLU A 93 1.04 20.22 -5.16
N SER A 94 0.85 19.79 -3.90
CA SER A 94 1.42 20.44 -2.72
C SER A 94 2.59 19.62 -2.19
N PRO A 95 3.83 19.95 -2.54
CA PRO A 95 5.01 19.18 -2.18
C PRO A 95 5.18 19.11 -0.66
N PRO A 96 5.38 17.94 -0.07
CA PRO A 96 5.67 17.82 1.35
C PRO A 96 7.07 18.36 1.65
N PRO A 97 7.29 18.89 2.86
CA PRO A 97 8.56 19.51 3.23
C PRO A 97 9.70 18.50 3.43
N ILE A 98 9.39 17.21 3.52
CA ILE A 98 10.34 16.13 3.76
C ILE A 98 9.96 14.86 3.01
N ALA A 99 10.95 14.10 2.59
CA ALA A 99 10.79 12.75 2.05
C ALA A 99 11.96 11.86 2.50
N PHE A 100 11.69 10.55 2.67
CA PHE A 100 12.71 9.55 2.95
C PHE A 100 12.93 8.61 1.76
N VAL A 101 14.17 8.18 1.58
CA VAL A 101 14.52 6.99 0.80
C VAL A 101 14.90 5.90 1.78
N VAL A 102 14.17 4.81 1.74
CA VAL A 102 14.36 3.67 2.64
C VAL A 102 14.65 2.40 1.83
N PRO A 103 15.31 1.38 2.41
CA PRO A 103 15.43 0.08 1.75
C PRO A 103 14.03 -0.48 1.45
N LEU A 104 13.88 -1.12 0.28
CA LEU A 104 12.70 -1.92 0.01
C LEU A 104 12.67 -3.11 0.98
N PRO A 105 11.60 -3.30 1.76
CA PRO A 105 11.48 -4.47 2.61
C PRO A 105 11.62 -5.77 1.81
N PRO A 106 12.18 -6.83 2.39
CA PRO A 106 12.35 -8.10 1.70
C PRO A 106 11.00 -8.69 1.28
N ALA A 107 11.01 -9.45 0.20
CA ALA A 107 9.84 -10.21 -0.22
C ALA A 107 9.40 -11.17 0.90
N MET A 108 8.11 -11.19 1.19
CA MET A 108 7.55 -12.05 2.23
C MET A 108 6.83 -13.24 1.60
N ALA A 109 6.95 -14.41 2.21
CA ALA A 109 6.15 -15.58 1.87
C ALA A 109 4.71 -15.43 2.41
N VAL A 110 3.79 -16.19 1.83
CA VAL A 110 2.42 -16.29 2.32
C VAL A 110 2.42 -16.90 3.73
N ASP A 111 1.70 -16.26 4.65
CA ASP A 111 1.33 -16.87 5.91
C ASP A 111 -0.03 -17.54 5.73
N ALA A 112 -0.02 -18.87 5.84
CA ALA A 112 -1.19 -19.69 5.58
C ALA A 112 -2.40 -19.37 6.48
N ASN A 113 -2.15 -18.90 7.70
CA ASN A 113 -3.16 -18.74 8.73
C ASN A 113 -3.54 -17.27 8.99
N ALA A 114 -2.90 -16.34 8.29
CA ALA A 114 -3.16 -14.92 8.49
C ALA A 114 -4.50 -14.49 7.88
N PRO A 115 -5.29 -13.62 8.55
CA PRO A 115 -6.40 -12.93 7.91
C PRO A 115 -5.85 -12.06 6.77
N THR A 116 -6.33 -12.32 5.55
CA THR A 116 -5.68 -11.90 4.32
C THR A 116 -6.61 -11.13 3.39
N VAL A 117 -6.09 -10.11 2.72
CA VAL A 117 -6.71 -9.53 1.52
C VAL A 117 -5.90 -9.92 0.29
N VAL A 118 -6.60 -10.33 -0.76
CA VAL A 118 -6.03 -10.70 -2.07
C VAL A 118 -6.50 -9.66 -3.08
N LEU A 119 -5.56 -9.07 -3.80
CA LEU A 119 -5.80 -8.11 -4.86
C LEU A 119 -5.53 -8.80 -6.21
N ASP A 120 -6.59 -9.10 -6.96
CA ASP A 120 -6.50 -9.75 -8.26
C ASP A 120 -6.58 -8.72 -9.38
N ARG A 121 -5.43 -8.27 -9.86
CA ARG A 121 -5.32 -7.32 -10.99
C ARG A 121 -6.02 -5.97 -10.73
N VAL A 122 -6.09 -5.52 -9.49
CA VAL A 122 -6.56 -4.17 -9.16
C VAL A 122 -5.53 -3.16 -9.69
N GLN A 123 -5.92 -2.35 -10.67
CA GLN A 123 -4.97 -1.53 -11.43
C GLN A 123 -4.83 -0.10 -10.92
N ASP A 124 -5.87 0.47 -10.31
CA ASP A 124 -5.79 1.81 -9.74
C ASP A 124 -4.99 1.83 -8.44
N PRO A 125 -3.86 2.58 -8.38
CA PRO A 125 -3.03 2.66 -7.17
C PRO A 125 -3.76 3.24 -5.95
N GLY A 126 -4.74 4.12 -6.17
CA GLY A 126 -5.56 4.69 -5.11
C GLY A 126 -6.45 3.63 -4.46
N ASN A 127 -7.08 2.77 -5.29
CA ASN A 127 -7.88 1.63 -4.82
C ASN A 127 -7.01 0.66 -4.02
N VAL A 128 -5.84 0.26 -4.57
CA VAL A 128 -4.90 -0.64 -3.87
C VAL A 128 -4.53 -0.06 -2.51
N GLY A 129 -4.09 1.19 -2.44
CA GLY A 129 -3.72 1.83 -1.17
C GLY A 129 -4.88 1.92 -0.19
N SER A 130 -6.10 2.24 -0.65
CA SER A 130 -7.30 2.30 0.17
C SER A 130 -7.68 0.94 0.74
N VAL A 131 -7.55 -0.15 -0.05
CA VAL A 131 -7.78 -1.52 0.43
C VAL A 131 -6.75 -1.90 1.50
N LEU A 132 -5.47 -1.61 1.30
CA LEU A 132 -4.43 -1.85 2.31
C LEU A 132 -4.73 -1.11 3.62
N ARG A 133 -5.15 0.15 3.52
CA ARG A 133 -5.52 0.96 4.69
C ARG A 133 -6.70 0.38 5.43
N SER A 134 -7.75 -0.04 4.73
CA SER A 134 -8.92 -0.70 5.31
C SER A 134 -8.54 -2.05 5.94
N ALA A 135 -7.72 -2.85 5.27
CA ALA A 135 -7.22 -4.13 5.79
C ALA A 135 -6.52 -3.96 7.13
N ALA A 136 -5.55 -3.05 7.21
CA ALA A 136 -4.85 -2.76 8.46
C ALA A 136 -5.79 -2.26 9.57
N SER A 137 -6.78 -1.42 9.21
CA SER A 137 -7.74 -0.87 10.17
C SER A 137 -8.71 -1.93 10.73
N PHE A 138 -9.07 -2.93 9.92
CA PHE A 138 -9.97 -4.02 10.32
C PHE A 138 -9.26 -5.28 10.83
N GLY A 139 -7.95 -5.20 11.09
CA GLY A 139 -7.19 -6.29 11.70
C GLY A 139 -6.83 -7.44 10.76
N PHE A 140 -6.93 -7.24 9.45
CA PHE A 140 -6.28 -8.10 8.48
C PHE A 140 -4.79 -7.81 8.53
N THR A 141 -3.98 -8.85 8.53
CA THR A 141 -2.52 -8.74 8.76
C THR A 141 -1.68 -9.06 7.54
N GLN A 142 -2.31 -9.56 6.47
CA GLN A 142 -1.63 -9.92 5.22
C GLN A 142 -2.36 -9.33 4.01
N ALA A 143 -1.58 -8.87 3.03
CA ALA A 143 -2.08 -8.51 1.71
C ALA A 143 -1.25 -9.21 0.63
N ILE A 144 -1.93 -9.91 -0.28
CA ILE A 144 -1.34 -10.60 -1.43
C ILE A 144 -1.77 -9.87 -2.70
N ALA A 145 -0.84 -9.22 -3.38
CA ALA A 145 -1.07 -8.64 -4.69
C ALA A 145 -0.68 -9.65 -5.78
N LEU A 146 -1.64 -10.12 -6.54
CA LEU A 146 -1.39 -11.00 -7.68
C LEU A 146 -0.79 -10.22 -8.84
N THR A 147 -0.09 -10.93 -9.72
CA THR A 147 0.47 -10.37 -10.97
C THR A 147 -0.61 -9.60 -11.73
N GLY A 148 -0.28 -8.37 -12.18
CA GLY A 148 -1.23 -7.47 -12.83
C GLY A 148 -1.86 -6.43 -11.89
N THR A 149 -1.70 -6.56 -10.58
CA THR A 149 -2.07 -5.52 -9.60
C THR A 149 -1.04 -4.38 -9.62
N ALA A 150 -1.48 -3.15 -9.35
CA ALA A 150 -0.57 -2.03 -9.20
C ALA A 150 0.47 -2.33 -8.12
N ALA A 151 1.73 -2.01 -8.41
CA ALA A 151 2.87 -2.35 -7.54
C ALA A 151 2.68 -1.77 -6.13
N LEU A 152 2.69 -2.62 -5.11
CA LEU A 152 2.40 -2.24 -3.72
C LEU A 152 3.32 -1.13 -3.22
N TRP A 153 4.58 -1.12 -3.63
CA TRP A 153 5.58 -0.14 -3.23
C TRP A 153 5.74 1.03 -4.20
N SER A 154 4.78 1.22 -5.13
CA SER A 154 4.77 2.45 -5.93
C SER A 154 4.41 3.66 -5.07
N PRO A 155 4.97 4.85 -5.32
CA PRO A 155 4.73 6.04 -4.51
C PRO A 155 3.24 6.39 -4.37
N LYS A 156 2.45 6.16 -5.43
CA LYS A 156 1.00 6.39 -5.42
C LYS A 156 0.27 5.45 -4.45
N VAL A 157 0.62 4.15 -4.41
CA VAL A 157 0.05 3.17 -3.48
C VAL A 157 0.49 3.46 -2.05
N VAL A 158 1.79 3.70 -1.83
CA VAL A 158 2.36 4.01 -0.51
C VAL A 158 1.65 5.22 0.12
N ARG A 159 1.45 6.25 -0.68
CA ARG A 159 0.74 7.46 -0.25
C ARG A 159 -0.73 7.20 0.09
N ALA A 160 -1.47 6.53 -0.80
CA ALA A 160 -2.88 6.22 -0.59
C ALA A 160 -3.11 5.33 0.64
N ALA A 161 -2.18 4.43 0.94
CA ALA A 161 -2.26 3.53 2.09
C ALA A 161 -1.91 4.19 3.43
N MET A 162 -1.36 5.42 3.43
CA MET A 162 -1.10 6.18 4.67
C MET A 162 -0.35 5.39 5.76
N GLY A 163 0.68 4.63 5.36
CA GLY A 163 1.51 3.86 6.30
C GLY A 163 0.97 2.47 6.67
N ALA A 164 -0.14 2.01 6.09
CA ALA A 164 -0.67 0.66 6.29
C ALA A 164 0.36 -0.43 5.89
N HIS A 165 1.24 -0.13 4.93
CA HIS A 165 2.35 -0.99 4.52
C HIS A 165 3.19 -1.51 5.69
N PHE A 166 3.37 -0.68 6.72
CA PHE A 166 4.24 -1.00 7.85
C PHE A 166 3.54 -1.84 8.93
N ALA A 167 2.24 -2.13 8.75
CA ALA A 167 1.44 -2.96 9.64
C ALA A 167 1.06 -4.30 9.00
N LEU A 168 1.32 -4.48 7.69
CA LEU A 168 0.89 -5.62 6.91
C LEU A 168 2.08 -6.45 6.44
N ARG A 169 1.92 -7.77 6.41
CA ARG A 169 2.74 -8.67 5.60
C ARG A 169 2.34 -8.50 4.13
N LEU A 170 3.26 -8.00 3.32
CA LEU A 170 2.99 -7.73 1.91
C LEU A 170 3.65 -8.78 1.02
N VAL A 171 2.83 -9.52 0.27
CA VAL A 171 3.27 -10.47 -0.77
C VAL A 171 2.97 -9.83 -2.12
N ASP A 172 4.01 -9.34 -2.79
CA ASP A 172 3.87 -8.53 -4.00
C ASP A 172 4.19 -9.34 -5.26
N ALA A 173 3.39 -9.15 -6.33
CA ALA A 173 3.48 -9.85 -7.61
C ALA A 173 3.43 -11.39 -7.52
N ALA A 174 2.61 -11.88 -6.62
CA ALA A 174 2.40 -13.31 -6.44
C ALA A 174 1.72 -13.94 -7.68
N ALA A 175 2.06 -15.18 -7.98
CA ALA A 175 1.30 -15.97 -8.95
C ALA A 175 -0.04 -16.40 -8.34
N PRO A 176 -1.13 -16.56 -9.11
CA PRO A 176 -2.41 -17.06 -8.57
C PRO A 176 -2.30 -18.44 -7.89
N THR A 177 -1.30 -19.23 -8.27
CA THR A 177 -1.01 -20.53 -7.64
C THR A 177 -0.61 -20.43 -6.17
N SER A 178 -0.03 -19.30 -5.74
CA SER A 178 0.35 -19.08 -4.34
C SER A 178 -0.85 -19.01 -3.39
N LEU A 179 -2.06 -18.80 -3.91
CA LEU A 179 -3.29 -18.84 -3.11
C LEU A 179 -3.56 -20.25 -2.54
N ALA A 180 -2.95 -21.30 -3.12
CA ALA A 180 -3.03 -22.65 -2.57
C ALA A 180 -2.30 -22.81 -1.22
N GLU A 181 -1.43 -21.86 -0.87
CA GLU A 181 -0.74 -21.84 0.42
C GLU A 181 -1.64 -21.35 1.57
N LEU A 182 -2.78 -20.70 1.26
CA LEU A 182 -3.71 -20.24 2.27
C LEU A 182 -4.47 -21.42 2.89
N ALA A 183 -4.38 -21.58 4.20
CA ALA A 183 -5.18 -22.53 4.98
C ALA A 183 -6.52 -21.90 5.44
N VAL A 184 -6.61 -20.56 5.45
CA VAL A 184 -7.85 -19.86 5.77
C VAL A 184 -8.79 -19.84 4.57
N PRO A 185 -10.14 -19.91 4.79
CA PRO A 185 -11.10 -19.90 3.69
C PRO A 185 -11.05 -18.56 2.93
N LEU A 186 -10.98 -18.63 1.62
CA LEU A 186 -11.00 -17.49 0.71
C LEU A 186 -12.43 -17.19 0.26
N PHE A 187 -12.84 -15.94 0.33
CA PHE A 187 -14.10 -15.41 -0.18
C PHE A 187 -13.83 -14.41 -1.30
N GLY A 188 -14.70 -14.37 -2.27
CA GLY A 188 -14.64 -13.39 -3.36
C GLY A 188 -15.85 -12.47 -3.38
N THR A 189 -15.78 -11.42 -4.19
CA THR A 189 -16.91 -10.50 -4.42
C THR A 189 -17.25 -10.42 -5.89
N SER A 190 -18.57 -10.38 -6.19
CA SER A 190 -19.09 -10.12 -7.52
C SER A 190 -20.51 -9.52 -7.40
N SER A 191 -20.85 -8.58 -8.29
CA SER A 191 -22.22 -8.04 -8.38
C SER A 191 -23.18 -8.98 -9.12
N HIS A 192 -22.68 -10.08 -9.71
CA HIS A 192 -23.43 -10.98 -10.58
C HIS A 192 -23.82 -12.31 -9.92
N VAL A 193 -23.67 -12.45 -8.61
CA VAL A 193 -24.01 -13.67 -7.87
C VAL A 193 -25.22 -13.45 -6.95
N ALA A 194 -25.94 -14.55 -6.66
CA ALA A 194 -27.16 -14.49 -5.89
C ALA A 194 -26.93 -14.44 -4.36
N ILE A 195 -25.80 -14.97 -3.87
CA ILE A 195 -25.53 -15.05 -2.43
C ILE A 195 -25.21 -13.67 -1.90
N ALA A 196 -26.04 -13.13 -1.03
CA ALA A 196 -25.78 -11.85 -0.39
C ALA A 196 -24.68 -11.96 0.69
N LEU A 197 -23.89 -10.91 0.85
CA LEU A 197 -22.87 -10.83 1.90
C LEU A 197 -23.46 -11.15 3.28
N ALA A 198 -24.67 -10.68 3.55
CA ALA A 198 -25.36 -10.92 4.83
C ALA A 198 -25.64 -12.39 5.13
N GLU A 199 -25.79 -13.23 4.09
CA GLU A 199 -26.10 -14.66 4.17
C GLU A 199 -24.83 -15.53 4.30
N ALA A 200 -23.69 -14.98 3.97
CA ALA A 200 -22.43 -15.73 4.00
C ALA A 200 -22.00 -16.05 5.43
N VAL A 201 -21.55 -17.28 5.66
CA VAL A 201 -20.91 -17.69 6.91
C VAL A 201 -19.43 -17.33 6.82
N LEU A 202 -19.02 -16.31 7.54
CA LEU A 202 -17.66 -15.75 7.51
C LEU A 202 -16.90 -16.15 8.79
N PRO A 203 -16.05 -17.18 8.73
CA PRO A 203 -15.18 -17.54 9.86
C PRO A 203 -14.05 -16.52 10.02
N TRP A 204 -13.38 -16.58 11.17
CA TRP A 204 -12.15 -15.85 11.41
C TRP A 204 -11.04 -16.79 11.88
N PRO A 205 -9.84 -16.72 11.35
CA PRO A 205 -9.42 -15.86 10.23
C PRO A 205 -10.01 -16.30 8.89
N CYS A 206 -10.10 -15.37 7.94
CA CYS A 206 -10.48 -15.63 6.56
C CYS A 206 -9.69 -14.76 5.58
N ALA A 207 -9.82 -15.02 4.31
CA ALA A 207 -9.25 -14.22 3.23
C ALA A 207 -10.35 -13.66 2.32
N TRP A 208 -10.15 -12.44 1.81
CA TRP A 208 -11.01 -11.79 0.84
C TRP A 208 -10.28 -11.50 -0.45
N ALA A 209 -10.82 -11.91 -1.59
CA ALA A 209 -10.31 -11.58 -2.92
C ALA A 209 -11.16 -10.48 -3.57
N PHE A 210 -10.48 -9.43 -4.05
CA PHE A 210 -11.05 -8.30 -4.78
C PHE A 210 -10.44 -8.25 -6.16
N GLY A 211 -11.29 -8.24 -7.19
CA GLY A 211 -10.88 -8.35 -8.58
C GLY A 211 -10.69 -7.00 -9.28
N HIS A 212 -10.29 -7.09 -10.54
CA HIS A 212 -10.15 -5.97 -11.46
C HIS A 212 -11.45 -5.15 -11.56
N GLU A 213 -11.34 -3.83 -11.61
CA GLU A 213 -12.47 -2.88 -11.55
C GLU A 213 -13.54 -3.14 -12.63
N GLY A 214 -13.12 -3.51 -13.84
CA GLY A 214 -14.07 -3.75 -14.94
C GLY A 214 -14.33 -5.24 -15.25
N GLN A 215 -13.45 -6.17 -14.82
CA GLN A 215 -13.55 -7.60 -15.17
C GLN A 215 -13.90 -8.50 -13.97
N GLY A 216 -13.85 -7.95 -12.76
CA GLY A 216 -14.01 -8.74 -11.54
C GLY A 216 -12.85 -9.71 -11.30
N LEU A 217 -13.12 -10.79 -10.56
CA LEU A 217 -12.15 -11.83 -10.26
C LEU A 217 -11.81 -12.66 -11.50
N ALA A 218 -10.54 -13.02 -11.66
CA ALA A 218 -10.14 -14.03 -12.63
C ALA A 218 -10.75 -15.38 -12.28
N HIS A 219 -11.01 -16.19 -13.31
CA HIS A 219 -11.68 -17.48 -13.15
C HIS A 219 -10.91 -18.41 -12.18
N ASP A 220 -9.60 -18.47 -12.31
CA ASP A 220 -8.73 -19.29 -11.47
C ASP A 220 -8.67 -18.83 -10.01
N VAL A 221 -8.90 -17.54 -9.74
CA VAL A 221 -9.06 -17.00 -8.39
C VAL A 221 -10.47 -17.29 -7.86
N ALA A 222 -11.52 -17.06 -8.67
CA ALA A 222 -12.90 -17.29 -8.28
C ALA A 222 -13.19 -18.76 -7.92
N THR A 223 -12.62 -19.70 -8.68
CA THR A 223 -12.75 -21.14 -8.41
C THR A 223 -12.08 -21.61 -7.12
N ARG A 224 -11.14 -20.83 -6.57
CA ARG A 224 -10.52 -21.10 -5.27
C ARG A 224 -11.31 -20.52 -4.10
N CYS A 225 -12.26 -19.62 -4.38
CA CYS A 225 -13.10 -19.06 -3.33
C CYS A 225 -14.06 -20.12 -2.81
N ARG A 226 -14.14 -20.24 -1.49
CA ARG A 226 -15.20 -21.02 -0.82
C ARG A 226 -16.58 -20.55 -1.20
N SER A 227 -16.74 -19.24 -1.36
CA SER A 227 -17.97 -18.60 -1.84
C SER A 227 -17.62 -17.24 -2.46
N VAL A 228 -18.38 -16.86 -3.48
CA VAL A 228 -18.38 -15.51 -4.04
C VAL A 228 -19.71 -14.87 -3.64
N VAL A 229 -19.65 -13.66 -3.08
CA VAL A 229 -20.82 -12.98 -2.52
C VAL A 229 -21.08 -11.63 -3.17
N ALA A 230 -22.33 -11.18 -3.14
CA ALA A 230 -22.72 -9.86 -3.59
C ALA A 230 -22.99 -8.94 -2.38
N ILE A 231 -22.59 -7.69 -2.51
CA ILE A 231 -23.06 -6.62 -1.64
C ILE A 231 -24.37 -6.12 -2.25
N PRO A 232 -25.54 -6.25 -1.55
CA PRO A 232 -26.80 -5.77 -2.10
C PRO A 232 -26.77 -4.26 -2.38
N GLN A 233 -27.20 -3.89 -3.58
CA GLN A 233 -27.24 -2.50 -4.04
C GLN A 233 -28.69 -2.13 -4.46
N PRO A 234 -29.61 -1.85 -3.51
CA PRO A 234 -31.01 -1.59 -3.81
C PRO A 234 -31.24 -0.33 -4.65
N GLY A 235 -30.28 0.59 -4.68
CA GLY A 235 -30.36 1.79 -5.51
C GLY A 235 -30.14 1.53 -7.01
N GLY A 236 -29.72 0.32 -7.39
CA GLY A 236 -29.34 -0.01 -8.77
C GLY A 236 -28.14 0.79 -9.27
N GLY A 237 -27.84 0.66 -10.55
CA GLY A 237 -26.78 1.41 -11.21
C GLY A 237 -25.46 0.63 -11.36
N GLU A 238 -24.35 1.35 -11.41
CA GLU A 238 -23.02 0.78 -11.56
C GLU A 238 -22.56 0.04 -10.30
N SER A 239 -21.58 -0.86 -10.47
CA SER A 239 -20.98 -1.58 -9.35
C SER A 239 -20.25 -0.63 -8.38
N LEU A 240 -20.18 -1.02 -7.11
CA LEU A 240 -19.38 -0.30 -6.11
C LEU A 240 -17.92 -0.24 -6.54
N ASN A 241 -17.26 0.89 -6.21
CA ASN A 241 -15.81 0.97 -6.27
C ASN A 241 -15.19 -0.18 -5.46
N VAL A 242 -14.12 -0.80 -5.99
CA VAL A 242 -13.50 -1.99 -5.40
C VAL A 242 -12.98 -1.75 -3.97
N ALA A 243 -12.46 -0.56 -3.67
CA ALA A 243 -12.00 -0.23 -2.32
C ALA A 243 -13.17 -0.05 -1.35
N ALA A 244 -14.30 0.49 -1.81
CA ALA A 244 -15.52 0.58 -1.02
C ALA A 244 -16.08 -0.81 -0.72
N ALA A 245 -16.18 -1.68 -1.74
CA ALA A 245 -16.59 -3.07 -1.59
C ALA A 245 -15.70 -3.83 -0.58
N ALA A 246 -14.39 -3.64 -0.69
CA ALA A 246 -13.41 -4.23 0.22
C ALA A 246 -13.63 -3.77 1.68
N ALA A 247 -13.82 -2.48 1.89
CA ALA A 247 -14.08 -1.94 3.23
C ALA A 247 -15.38 -2.51 3.84
N VAL A 248 -16.44 -2.63 3.06
CA VAL A 248 -17.72 -3.21 3.50
C VAL A 248 -17.56 -4.67 3.89
N CYS A 249 -16.93 -5.50 3.05
CA CYS A 249 -16.71 -6.93 3.33
C CYS A 249 -15.84 -7.15 4.57
N MET A 250 -14.74 -6.43 4.70
CA MET A 250 -13.85 -6.53 5.86
C MET A 250 -14.52 -6.04 7.14
N TYR A 251 -15.24 -4.92 7.09
CA TYR A 251 -15.99 -4.41 8.23
C TYR A 251 -17.07 -5.40 8.68
N ASP A 252 -17.87 -5.94 7.75
CA ASP A 252 -18.92 -6.90 8.09
C ASP A 252 -18.34 -8.18 8.72
N THR A 253 -17.19 -8.66 8.21
CA THR A 253 -16.49 -9.79 8.78
C THR A 253 -16.10 -9.53 10.24
N VAL A 254 -15.52 -8.38 10.54
CA VAL A 254 -15.04 -8.05 11.91
C VAL A 254 -16.22 -7.75 12.85
N ARG A 255 -17.23 -7.04 12.36
CA ARG A 255 -18.43 -6.75 13.13
C ARG A 255 -19.12 -8.01 13.68
N ARG A 256 -19.18 -9.08 12.87
CA ARG A 256 -19.79 -10.37 13.27
C ARG A 256 -18.98 -11.14 14.32
N ARG A 257 -17.73 -10.77 14.55
CA ARG A 257 -16.90 -11.36 15.62
C ARG A 257 -17.18 -10.75 16.98
N ALA A 258 -17.66 -9.51 17.00
CA ALA A 258 -17.88 -8.74 18.23
C ALA A 258 -19.28 -9.01 18.85
N GLY A 259 -20.14 -9.73 18.18
CA GLY A 259 -21.44 -10.20 18.67
C GLY A 259 -21.48 -11.69 18.80
#